data_8e1c0c6425e76e6b8add5206aabdb348
#
_entry.id   8e1c0c6425e76e6b8add5206aabdb348
#
_cell.length_a   1.000
_cell.length_b   1.000
_cell.length_c   1.000
_cell.angle_alpha   90.00
_cell.angle_beta   90.00
_cell.angle_gamma   90.00
#
_symmetry.space_group_name_H-M   'P 1'
#
loop_
_entity.id
_entity.type
_entity.pdbx_description
1 polymer ?
#
loop_
_entity_poly.entity_id
_entity_poly.type
_entity_poly.pdbx_seq_one_letter_code
_entity_poly.pdbx_strand_id
1 'polypeptide(L)'
;MALIELDNITFSYAPEETPVLRDFSLSVETGECLALRGDNGAGKTTLLRVLNGLSFPQRGIYRFDGETVDRAYLKNQRRAKIFHRRVGYLFQNPDVMLFNATLREEIAFGPRQLGLPREEIEIRVRDCLALFDLEPLAEKAPYHLSGGQKKQAALAAVLALNPEVLVLDEPLAGLDARTRAKLTALLTELRAGGRTLILATHDDSLCAALEARILILSAPEPEES
;
A
#
# COMPACT_ATOMS: atom_id res chain seq x y z
N MET A 1 5.11 -20.98 -2.02
CA MET A 1 5.99 -20.24 -2.97
C MET A 1 5.79 -18.76 -2.66
N ALA A 2 6.87 -18.05 -2.37
CA ALA A 2 6.74 -16.67 -1.96
C ALA A 2 6.12 -15.81 -3.08
N LEU A 3 5.18 -14.95 -2.71
CA LEU A 3 4.55 -13.98 -3.60
C LEU A 3 5.48 -12.79 -3.83
N ILE A 4 6.20 -12.39 -2.76
CA ILE A 4 7.16 -11.27 -2.78
C ILE A 4 8.50 -11.79 -2.27
N GLU A 5 9.56 -11.50 -3.01
CA GLU A 5 10.93 -11.83 -2.62
C GLU A 5 11.84 -10.62 -2.84
N LEU A 6 12.53 -10.21 -1.80
CA LEU A 6 13.66 -9.28 -1.86
C LEU A 6 14.92 -10.08 -1.50
N ASP A 7 15.90 -10.04 -2.37
CA ASP A 7 17.16 -10.79 -2.20
C ASP A 7 18.34 -9.82 -2.17
N ASN A 8 18.94 -9.64 -0.97
CA ASN A 8 20.11 -8.81 -0.70
C ASN A 8 20.01 -7.40 -1.30
N ILE A 9 18.83 -6.75 -1.17
CA ILE A 9 18.63 -5.42 -1.73
C ILE A 9 19.37 -4.35 -0.93
N THR A 10 19.97 -3.39 -1.65
CA THR A 10 20.55 -2.18 -1.07
C THR A 10 19.94 -0.97 -1.75
N PHE A 11 19.43 -0.01 -0.95
CA PHE A 11 18.79 1.19 -1.43
C PHE A 11 19.28 2.43 -0.70
N SER A 12 19.67 3.47 -1.48
CA SER A 12 19.96 4.85 -1.04
C SER A 12 19.17 5.83 -1.88
N TYR A 13 18.80 7.00 -1.31
CA TYR A 13 18.15 8.07 -2.08
C TYR A 13 19.14 8.81 -2.98
N ALA A 14 20.37 8.98 -2.53
CA ALA A 14 21.48 9.49 -3.34
C ALA A 14 22.68 8.52 -3.27
N PRO A 15 23.52 8.48 -4.33
CA PRO A 15 24.65 7.54 -4.41
C PRO A 15 25.67 7.66 -3.28
N GLU A 16 25.84 8.86 -2.70
CA GLU A 16 26.80 9.17 -1.64
C GLU A 16 26.21 9.09 -0.23
N GLU A 17 24.89 8.82 -0.13
CA GLU A 17 24.21 8.70 1.17
C GLU A 17 24.33 7.29 1.73
N THR A 18 24.35 7.18 3.05
CA THR A 18 24.24 5.91 3.77
C THR A 18 22.99 5.17 3.29
N PRO A 19 23.09 3.90 2.87
CA PRO A 19 21.94 3.13 2.44
C PRO A 19 20.86 3.08 3.52
N VAL A 20 19.61 3.33 3.13
CA VAL A 20 18.44 3.18 4.01
C VAL A 20 18.06 1.72 4.19
N LEU A 21 18.28 0.91 3.16
CA LEU A 21 18.20 -0.56 3.21
C LEU A 21 19.56 -1.10 2.78
N ARG A 22 20.17 -1.97 3.59
CA ARG A 22 21.49 -2.54 3.30
C ARG A 22 21.40 -4.06 3.38
N ASP A 23 21.76 -4.73 2.28
CA ASP A 23 21.79 -6.21 2.16
C ASP A 23 20.52 -6.87 2.73
N PHE A 24 19.39 -6.20 2.51
CA PHE A 24 18.11 -6.56 3.10
C PHE A 24 17.42 -7.65 2.29
N SER A 25 16.98 -8.70 2.97
CA SER A 25 16.24 -9.79 2.36
C SER A 25 14.91 -10.00 3.06
N LEU A 26 13.85 -10.29 2.29
CA LEU A 26 12.50 -10.50 2.78
C LEU A 26 11.76 -11.47 1.86
N SER A 27 11.00 -12.37 2.46
CA SER A 27 10.02 -13.21 1.76
C SER A 27 8.65 -13.03 2.38
N VAL A 28 7.62 -12.89 1.55
CA VAL A 28 6.21 -12.79 1.96
C VAL A 28 5.40 -13.79 1.15
N GLU A 29 4.67 -14.67 1.84
CA GLU A 29 3.82 -15.67 1.22
C GLU A 29 2.45 -15.08 0.83
N THR A 30 1.75 -15.73 -0.10
CA THR A 30 0.37 -15.36 -0.44
C THR A 30 -0.54 -15.49 0.78
N GLY A 31 -1.37 -14.47 1.03
CA GLY A 31 -2.30 -14.44 2.16
C GLY A 31 -1.64 -14.11 3.52
N GLU A 32 -0.34 -13.87 3.53
CA GLU A 32 0.39 -13.47 4.73
C GLU A 32 0.06 -12.02 5.13
N CYS A 33 0.03 -11.76 6.43
CA CYS A 33 0.03 -10.41 6.97
C CYS A 33 1.39 -10.10 7.60
N LEU A 34 2.08 -9.08 7.07
CA LEU A 34 3.37 -8.60 7.55
C LEU A 34 3.24 -7.19 8.12
N ALA A 35 3.66 -6.98 9.36
CA ALA A 35 3.74 -5.66 9.98
C ALA A 35 5.20 -5.22 10.15
N LEU A 36 5.54 -4.11 9.51
CA LEU A 36 6.84 -3.46 9.62
C LEU A 36 6.85 -2.53 10.83
N ARG A 37 7.81 -2.72 11.73
CA ARG A 37 8.06 -1.88 12.90
C ARG A 37 9.47 -1.34 12.88
N GLY A 38 9.75 -0.39 13.73
CA GLY A 38 11.05 0.27 13.87
C GLY A 38 10.90 1.77 14.05
N ASP A 39 11.96 2.42 14.44
CA ASP A 39 11.99 3.86 14.69
C ASP A 39 11.68 4.71 13.44
N ASN A 40 11.45 6.00 13.66
CA ASN A 40 11.34 6.93 12.55
C ASN A 40 12.68 6.99 11.81
N GLY A 41 12.64 6.90 10.49
CA GLY A 41 13.84 6.82 9.67
C GLY A 41 14.42 5.41 9.46
N ALA A 42 13.88 4.36 10.11
CA ALA A 42 14.35 2.98 9.95
C ALA A 42 14.11 2.37 8.54
N GLY A 43 13.56 3.13 7.60
CA GLY A 43 13.36 2.67 6.22
C GLY A 43 12.01 2.02 5.92
N LYS A 44 11.03 2.03 6.86
CA LYS A 44 9.69 1.42 6.64
C LYS A 44 9.03 1.92 5.37
N THR A 45 8.81 3.23 5.24
CA THR A 45 8.20 3.85 4.04
C THR A 45 9.03 3.61 2.78
N THR A 46 10.37 3.57 2.90
CA THR A 46 11.27 3.24 1.79
C THR A 46 11.04 1.82 1.30
N LEU A 47 10.96 0.86 2.22
CA LEU A 47 10.64 -0.54 1.89
C LEU A 47 9.27 -0.64 1.22
N LEU A 48 8.23 0.01 1.77
CA LEU A 48 6.90 0.05 1.14
C LEU A 48 6.94 0.63 -0.27
N ARG A 49 7.75 1.67 -0.51
CA ARG A 49 7.94 2.24 -1.86
C ARG A 49 8.65 1.30 -2.82
N VAL A 50 9.64 0.53 -2.34
CA VAL A 50 10.29 -0.52 -3.15
C VAL A 50 9.28 -1.59 -3.53
N LEU A 51 8.49 -2.08 -2.57
CA LEU A 51 7.46 -3.10 -2.80
C LEU A 51 6.38 -2.66 -3.82
N ASN A 52 6.13 -1.35 -3.92
CA ASN A 52 5.19 -0.79 -4.90
C ASN A 52 5.85 -0.36 -6.23
N GLY A 53 7.15 -0.65 -6.42
CA GLY A 53 7.85 -0.27 -7.64
C GLY A 53 8.00 1.25 -7.83
N LEU A 54 7.88 2.03 -6.75
CA LEU A 54 8.08 3.49 -6.75
C LEU A 54 9.53 3.87 -6.50
N SER A 55 10.31 2.94 -5.96
CA SER A 55 11.75 3.04 -5.73
C SER A 55 12.40 1.72 -6.12
N PHE A 56 13.62 1.77 -6.68
CA PHE A 56 14.32 0.58 -7.16
C PHE A 56 15.67 0.48 -6.46
N PRO A 57 16.01 -0.68 -5.88
CA PRO A 57 17.28 -0.89 -5.24
C PRO A 57 18.44 -0.76 -6.26
N GLN A 58 19.60 -0.31 -5.79
CA GLN A 58 20.81 -0.24 -6.59
C GLN A 58 21.51 -1.61 -6.69
N ARG A 59 21.29 -2.48 -5.69
CA ARG A 59 21.83 -3.85 -5.65
C ARG A 59 20.72 -4.80 -5.19
N GLY A 60 20.92 -6.09 -5.47
CA GLY A 60 19.97 -7.14 -5.15
C GLY A 60 18.83 -7.26 -6.15
N ILE A 61 17.85 -8.09 -5.83
CA ILE A 61 16.75 -8.43 -6.75
C ILE A 61 15.43 -8.33 -6.00
N TYR A 62 14.44 -7.70 -6.62
CA TYR A 62 13.04 -7.76 -6.20
C TYR A 62 12.27 -8.65 -7.17
N ARG A 63 11.56 -9.67 -6.66
CA ARG A 63 10.63 -10.51 -7.42
C ARG A 63 9.22 -10.40 -6.86
N PHE A 64 8.27 -10.33 -7.77
CA PHE A 64 6.84 -10.43 -7.48
C PHE A 64 6.26 -11.56 -8.32
N ASP A 65 5.71 -12.58 -7.65
CA ASP A 65 5.16 -13.78 -8.31
C ASP A 65 6.16 -14.43 -9.27
N GLY A 66 7.43 -14.53 -8.83
CA GLY A 66 8.54 -15.08 -9.61
C GLY A 66 9.14 -14.16 -10.69
N GLU A 67 8.47 -13.05 -11.05
CA GLU A 67 8.97 -12.10 -12.05
C GLU A 67 9.82 -11.01 -11.39
N THR A 68 10.98 -10.68 -11.98
CA THR A 68 11.81 -9.57 -11.51
C THR A 68 11.14 -8.23 -11.78
N VAL A 69 10.95 -7.43 -10.73
CA VAL A 69 10.37 -6.09 -10.80
C VAL A 69 11.47 -5.05 -10.69
N ASP A 70 11.82 -4.45 -11.82
CA ASP A 70 12.82 -3.39 -11.94
C ASP A 70 12.28 -2.20 -12.77
N ARG A 71 13.13 -1.20 -13.00
CA ARG A 71 12.78 -0.03 -13.83
C ARG A 71 12.40 -0.44 -15.25
N ALA A 72 13.04 -1.45 -15.83
CA ALA A 72 12.77 -1.90 -17.20
C ALA A 72 11.42 -2.61 -17.27
N TYR A 73 11.10 -3.43 -16.25
CA TYR A 73 9.81 -4.10 -16.12
C TYR A 73 8.65 -3.09 -16.09
N LEU A 74 8.75 -2.04 -15.24
CA LEU A 74 7.68 -1.05 -15.07
C LEU A 74 7.67 0.05 -16.14
N LYS A 75 8.72 0.21 -16.96
CA LYS A 75 8.65 1.03 -18.18
C LYS A 75 7.69 0.46 -19.23
N ASN A 76 7.46 -0.84 -19.22
CA ASN A 76 6.46 -1.46 -20.06
C ASN A 76 5.06 -1.18 -19.50
N GLN A 77 4.27 -0.35 -20.17
CA GLN A 77 2.94 0.08 -19.73
C GLN A 77 1.99 -1.09 -19.40
N ARG A 78 2.03 -2.17 -20.18
CA ARG A 78 1.17 -3.34 -19.94
C ARG A 78 1.57 -4.07 -18.64
N ARG A 79 2.87 -4.28 -18.41
CA ARG A 79 3.39 -4.89 -17.18
C ARG A 79 3.11 -4.00 -15.97
N ALA A 80 3.35 -2.70 -16.08
CA ALA A 80 3.05 -1.74 -15.02
C ALA A 80 1.57 -1.76 -14.63
N LYS A 81 0.64 -1.78 -15.60
CA LYS A 81 -0.80 -1.89 -15.33
C LYS A 81 -1.16 -3.19 -14.60
N ILE A 82 -0.60 -4.33 -15.02
CA ILE A 82 -0.83 -5.62 -14.37
C ILE A 82 -0.30 -5.60 -12.94
N PHE A 83 0.93 -5.10 -12.73
CA PHE A 83 1.55 -4.99 -11.42
C PHE A 83 0.74 -4.11 -10.47
N HIS A 84 0.43 -2.86 -10.86
CA HIS A 84 -0.34 -1.93 -10.01
C HIS A 84 -1.82 -2.29 -9.85
N ARG A 85 -2.37 -3.17 -10.68
CA ARG A 85 -3.67 -3.80 -10.42
C ARG A 85 -3.57 -4.79 -9.26
N ARG A 86 -2.45 -5.54 -9.17
CA ARG A 86 -2.26 -6.59 -8.16
C ARG A 86 -1.74 -6.05 -6.83
N VAL A 87 -1.00 -4.92 -6.85
CA VAL A 87 -0.38 -4.31 -5.67
C VAL A 87 -0.98 -2.92 -5.45
N GLY A 88 -1.84 -2.79 -4.45
CA GLY A 88 -2.43 -1.51 -4.03
C GLY A 88 -1.62 -0.87 -2.92
N TYR A 89 -1.47 0.47 -2.95
CA TYR A 89 -0.71 1.22 -1.95
C TYR A 89 -1.53 2.36 -1.35
N LEU A 90 -1.66 2.35 -0.02
CA LEU A 90 -2.16 3.49 0.75
C LEU A 90 -0.98 4.25 1.34
N PHE A 91 -0.75 5.48 0.87
CA PHE A 91 0.27 6.38 1.42
C PHE A 91 -0.11 6.89 2.80
N GLN A 92 0.88 7.20 3.63
CA GLN A 92 0.68 7.80 4.95
C GLN A 92 -0.12 9.10 4.86
N ASN A 93 0.23 9.98 3.91
CA ASN A 93 -0.52 11.21 3.63
C ASN A 93 -1.50 10.96 2.45
N PRO A 94 -2.83 10.94 2.69
CA PRO A 94 -3.81 10.71 1.64
C PRO A 94 -3.91 11.86 0.62
N ASP A 95 -3.46 13.08 0.97
CA ASP A 95 -3.55 14.24 0.06
C ASP A 95 -2.73 14.06 -1.22
N VAL A 96 -1.67 13.24 -1.19
CA VAL A 96 -0.86 12.95 -2.39
C VAL A 96 -1.54 11.98 -3.35
N MET A 97 -2.64 11.36 -2.93
CA MET A 97 -3.39 10.37 -3.72
C MET A 97 -4.65 10.95 -4.35
N LEU A 98 -5.20 12.04 -3.78
CA LEU A 98 -6.52 12.54 -4.09
C LEU A 98 -6.41 13.80 -4.96
N PHE A 99 -6.73 13.69 -6.25
CA PHE A 99 -6.50 14.75 -7.24
C PHE A 99 -7.67 14.96 -8.23
N ASN A 100 -8.71 14.10 -8.20
CA ASN A 100 -9.86 14.24 -9.07
C ASN A 100 -10.87 15.29 -8.55
N ALA A 101 -11.80 15.72 -9.39
CA ALA A 101 -12.75 16.76 -9.08
C ALA A 101 -13.79 16.34 -8.03
N THR A 102 -14.15 15.06 -8.01
CA THR A 102 -15.10 14.48 -7.04
C THR A 102 -14.56 13.19 -6.44
N LEU A 103 -15.10 12.82 -5.27
CA LEU A 103 -14.76 11.55 -4.64
C LEU A 103 -15.17 10.34 -5.51
N ARG A 104 -16.31 10.43 -6.19
CA ARG A 104 -16.76 9.42 -7.15
C ARG A 104 -15.73 9.21 -8.26
N GLU A 105 -15.22 10.29 -8.82
CA GLU A 105 -14.21 10.25 -9.88
C GLU A 105 -12.87 9.70 -9.36
N GLU A 106 -12.52 10.02 -8.12
CA GLU A 106 -11.33 9.51 -7.46
C GLU A 106 -11.37 7.98 -7.36
N ILE A 107 -12.47 7.41 -6.85
CA ILE A 107 -12.64 5.96 -6.73
C ILE A 107 -12.71 5.30 -8.11
N ALA A 108 -13.34 5.96 -9.10
CA ALA A 108 -13.46 5.44 -10.46
C ALA A 108 -12.15 5.50 -11.26
N PHE A 109 -11.19 6.33 -10.86
CA PHE A 109 -9.99 6.60 -11.63
C PHE A 109 -9.17 5.33 -11.95
N GLY A 110 -8.81 4.58 -10.91
CA GLY A 110 -8.04 3.34 -11.08
C GLY A 110 -8.73 2.31 -12.00
N PRO A 111 -9.98 1.93 -11.72
CA PRO A 111 -10.78 1.05 -12.59
C PRO A 111 -10.86 1.52 -14.05
N ARG A 112 -11.01 2.84 -14.30
CA ARG A 112 -10.98 3.40 -15.67
C ARG A 112 -9.62 3.21 -16.34
N GLN A 113 -8.52 3.45 -15.60
CA GLN A 113 -7.17 3.23 -16.14
C GLN A 113 -6.89 1.77 -16.49
N LEU A 114 -7.53 0.83 -15.80
CA LEU A 114 -7.48 -0.58 -16.12
C LEU A 114 -8.34 -0.96 -17.36
N GLY A 115 -9.19 -0.05 -17.84
CA GLY A 115 -10.08 -0.28 -18.96
C GLY A 115 -11.26 -1.19 -18.63
N LEU A 116 -11.72 -1.19 -17.37
CA LEU A 116 -12.89 -1.96 -16.97
C LEU A 116 -14.18 -1.44 -17.65
N PRO A 117 -15.17 -2.31 -17.87
CA PRO A 117 -16.48 -1.89 -18.38
C PRO A 117 -17.13 -0.86 -17.47
N ARG A 118 -17.86 0.11 -18.05
CA ARG A 118 -18.51 1.19 -17.31
C ARG A 118 -19.42 0.67 -16.19
N GLU A 119 -20.18 -0.37 -16.47
CA GLU A 119 -21.08 -0.97 -15.48
C GLU A 119 -20.32 -1.53 -14.28
N GLU A 120 -19.20 -2.21 -14.50
CA GLU A 120 -18.33 -2.72 -13.43
C GLU A 120 -17.71 -1.58 -12.60
N ILE A 121 -17.29 -0.49 -13.26
CA ILE A 121 -16.78 0.70 -12.56
C ILE A 121 -17.85 1.29 -11.64
N GLU A 122 -19.09 1.47 -12.12
CA GLU A 122 -20.18 2.03 -11.31
C GLU A 122 -20.51 1.13 -10.10
N ILE A 123 -20.49 -0.19 -10.27
CA ILE A 123 -20.67 -1.14 -9.17
C ILE A 123 -19.56 -0.97 -8.12
N ARG A 124 -18.30 -0.99 -8.54
CA ARG A 124 -17.15 -0.84 -7.63
C ARG A 124 -17.16 0.49 -6.88
N VAL A 125 -17.48 1.59 -7.58
CA VAL A 125 -17.58 2.92 -6.97
C VAL A 125 -18.66 2.95 -5.91
N ARG A 126 -19.86 2.46 -6.23
CA ARG A 126 -20.99 2.41 -5.29
C ARG A 126 -20.62 1.58 -4.06
N ASP A 127 -20.06 0.39 -4.27
CA ASP A 127 -19.74 -0.53 -3.19
C ASP A 127 -18.62 0.03 -2.29
N CYS A 128 -17.60 0.69 -2.87
CA CYS A 128 -16.55 1.36 -2.10
C CYS A 128 -17.07 2.59 -1.33
N LEU A 129 -17.99 3.38 -1.91
CA LEU A 129 -18.61 4.49 -1.20
C LEU A 129 -19.42 3.98 0.00
N ALA A 130 -20.24 2.94 -0.20
CA ALA A 130 -21.06 2.34 0.86
C ALA A 130 -20.20 1.72 1.98
N LEU A 131 -19.10 1.06 1.61
CA LEU A 131 -18.19 0.43 2.57
C LEU A 131 -17.66 1.42 3.62
N PHE A 132 -17.44 2.67 3.22
CA PHE A 132 -16.87 3.72 4.07
C PHE A 132 -17.88 4.80 4.52
N ASP A 133 -19.19 4.62 4.29
CA ASP A 133 -20.24 5.63 4.55
C ASP A 133 -19.97 6.98 3.85
N LEU A 134 -19.43 6.93 2.63
CA LEU A 134 -19.01 8.10 1.85
C LEU A 134 -20.03 8.51 0.78
N GLU A 135 -21.16 7.82 0.64
CA GLU A 135 -22.19 8.13 -0.38
C GLU A 135 -22.67 9.59 -0.35
N PRO A 136 -22.91 10.23 0.83
CA PRO A 136 -23.33 11.62 0.89
C PRO A 136 -22.24 12.60 0.40
N LEU A 137 -21.01 12.11 0.28
CA LEU A 137 -19.83 12.90 -0.10
C LEU A 137 -19.36 12.62 -1.53
N ALA A 138 -20.05 11.73 -2.25
CA ALA A 138 -19.63 11.23 -3.56
C ALA A 138 -19.30 12.34 -4.57
N GLU A 139 -20.10 13.41 -4.57
CA GLU A 139 -19.95 14.54 -5.49
C GLU A 139 -19.10 15.70 -4.91
N LYS A 140 -18.58 15.53 -3.67
CA LYS A 140 -17.68 16.54 -3.09
C LYS A 140 -16.25 16.35 -3.61
N ALA A 141 -15.58 17.48 -3.74
CA ALA A 141 -14.15 17.47 -4.05
C ALA A 141 -13.34 16.98 -2.84
N PRO A 142 -12.29 16.16 -3.05
CA PRO A 142 -11.50 15.58 -1.97
C PRO A 142 -10.91 16.59 -0.98
N TYR A 143 -10.56 17.79 -1.42
CA TYR A 143 -9.99 18.83 -0.55
C TYR A 143 -11.02 19.39 0.47
N HIS A 144 -12.31 19.16 0.30
CA HIS A 144 -13.34 19.51 1.28
C HIS A 144 -13.58 18.42 2.34
N LEU A 145 -12.91 17.30 2.25
CA LEU A 145 -13.06 16.19 3.19
C LEU A 145 -12.20 16.41 4.45
N SER A 146 -12.67 15.92 5.60
CA SER A 146 -11.82 15.84 6.80
C SER A 146 -10.64 14.87 6.59
N GLY A 147 -9.60 14.96 7.42
CA GLY A 147 -8.44 14.07 7.31
C GLY A 147 -8.82 12.58 7.36
N GLY A 148 -9.74 12.19 8.24
CA GLY A 148 -10.26 10.82 8.32
C GLY A 148 -11.02 10.42 7.05
N GLN A 149 -11.90 11.30 6.54
CA GLN A 149 -12.62 11.06 5.29
C GLN A 149 -11.69 10.96 4.07
N LYS A 150 -10.62 11.77 4.02
CA LYS A 150 -9.60 11.65 2.97
C LYS A 150 -8.90 10.29 3.02
N LYS A 151 -8.58 9.79 4.21
CA LYS A 151 -7.98 8.46 4.36
C LYS A 151 -8.93 7.34 3.93
N GLN A 152 -10.20 7.42 4.31
CA GLN A 152 -11.25 6.51 3.84
C GLN A 152 -11.39 6.57 2.31
N ALA A 153 -11.39 7.77 1.72
CA ALA A 153 -11.46 8.01 0.28
C ALA A 153 -10.27 7.38 -0.47
N ALA A 154 -9.05 7.60 0.04
CA ALA A 154 -7.84 7.01 -0.53
C ALA A 154 -7.87 5.47 -0.47
N LEU A 155 -8.30 4.91 0.65
CA LEU A 155 -8.45 3.45 0.79
C LEU A 155 -9.54 2.90 -0.13
N ALA A 156 -10.68 3.61 -0.27
CA ALA A 156 -11.75 3.27 -1.21
C ALA A 156 -11.23 3.21 -2.65
N ALA A 157 -10.42 4.21 -3.06
CA ALA A 157 -9.81 4.25 -4.38
C ALA A 157 -8.83 3.07 -4.62
N VAL A 158 -8.05 2.69 -3.60
CA VAL A 158 -7.17 1.52 -3.67
C VAL A 158 -7.97 0.23 -3.78
N LEU A 159 -9.01 0.05 -2.94
CA LEU A 159 -9.83 -1.17 -2.93
C LEU A 159 -10.67 -1.34 -4.19
N ALA A 160 -11.05 -0.25 -4.87
CA ALA A 160 -11.75 -0.31 -6.15
C ALA A 160 -10.95 -1.06 -7.24
N LEU A 161 -9.63 -1.15 -7.12
CA LEU A 161 -8.77 -1.97 -7.97
C LEU A 161 -8.87 -3.47 -7.68
N ASN A 162 -9.39 -3.86 -6.50
CA ASN A 162 -9.44 -5.22 -5.99
C ASN A 162 -8.06 -5.91 -5.98
N PRO A 163 -7.04 -5.32 -5.33
CA PRO A 163 -5.68 -5.83 -5.38
C PRO A 163 -5.51 -7.14 -4.60
N GLU A 164 -4.50 -7.93 -4.97
CA GLU A 164 -4.10 -9.15 -4.25
C GLU A 164 -3.26 -8.82 -3.02
N VAL A 165 -2.43 -7.78 -3.15
CA VAL A 165 -1.56 -7.27 -2.09
C VAL A 165 -1.97 -5.86 -1.73
N LEU A 166 -2.19 -5.60 -0.45
CA LEU A 166 -2.40 -4.27 0.10
C LEU A 166 -1.19 -3.86 0.91
N VAL A 167 -0.54 -2.80 0.47
CA VAL A 167 0.57 -2.15 1.17
C VAL A 167 0.03 -0.88 1.81
N LEU A 168 0.12 -0.78 3.14
CA LEU A 168 -0.55 0.26 3.90
C LEU A 168 0.44 0.97 4.84
N ASP A 169 0.61 2.27 4.66
CA ASP A 169 1.49 3.10 5.50
C ASP A 169 0.64 3.84 6.55
N GLU A 170 0.77 3.43 7.81
CA GLU A 170 0.04 3.94 8.98
C GLU A 170 -1.49 4.02 8.74
N PRO A 171 -2.17 2.90 8.41
CA PRO A 171 -3.57 2.93 7.97
C PRO A 171 -4.54 3.49 9.00
N LEU A 172 -4.27 3.31 10.31
CA LEU A 172 -5.16 3.76 11.39
C LEU A 172 -4.79 5.14 11.96
N ALA A 173 -3.65 5.73 11.57
CA ALA A 173 -3.22 7.02 12.11
C ALA A 173 -4.21 8.14 11.76
N GLY A 174 -4.57 8.96 12.77
CA GLY A 174 -5.48 10.10 12.59
C GLY A 174 -6.96 9.76 12.44
N LEU A 175 -7.34 8.48 12.58
CA LEU A 175 -8.74 8.05 12.56
C LEU A 175 -9.36 8.05 13.98
N ASP A 176 -10.65 8.39 14.07
CA ASP A 176 -11.43 8.22 15.29
C ASP A 176 -11.67 6.73 15.63
N ALA A 177 -12.11 6.44 16.86
CA ALA A 177 -12.26 5.07 17.34
C ALA A 177 -13.24 4.24 16.49
N ARG A 178 -14.35 4.84 16.02
CA ARG A 178 -15.36 4.14 15.20
C ARG A 178 -14.77 3.74 13.84
N THR A 179 -14.11 4.68 13.18
CA THR A 179 -13.47 4.47 11.86
C THR A 179 -12.33 3.45 11.97
N ARG A 180 -11.52 3.52 13.06
CA ARG A 180 -10.46 2.53 13.33
C ARG A 180 -11.03 1.12 13.47
N ALA A 181 -12.10 0.94 14.25
CA ALA A 181 -12.75 -0.36 14.42
C ALA A 181 -13.29 -0.91 13.09
N LYS A 182 -13.96 -0.07 12.29
CA LYS A 182 -14.42 -0.43 10.93
C LYS A 182 -13.28 -0.88 10.02
N LEU A 183 -12.20 -0.11 9.98
CA LEU A 183 -11.06 -0.42 9.11
C LEU A 183 -10.33 -1.69 9.58
N THR A 184 -10.18 -1.89 10.89
CA THR A 184 -9.60 -3.12 11.44
C THR A 184 -10.42 -4.34 11.02
N ALA A 185 -11.76 -4.28 11.17
CA ALA A 185 -12.66 -5.37 10.76
C ALA A 185 -12.52 -5.67 9.26
N LEU A 186 -12.53 -4.63 8.41
CA LEU A 186 -12.35 -4.77 6.97
C LEU A 186 -11.01 -5.45 6.62
N LEU A 187 -9.91 -5.01 7.22
CA LEU A 187 -8.60 -5.60 6.96
C LEU A 187 -8.54 -7.07 7.42
N THR A 188 -9.21 -7.40 8.54
CA THR A 188 -9.34 -8.78 9.01
C THR A 188 -10.13 -9.64 8.02
N GLU A 189 -11.23 -9.13 7.47
CA GLU A 189 -12.01 -9.82 6.44
C GLU A 189 -11.21 -10.01 5.15
N LEU A 190 -10.48 -8.99 4.70
CA LEU A 190 -9.62 -9.08 3.52
C LEU A 190 -8.53 -10.14 3.69
N ARG A 191 -7.88 -10.18 4.88
CA ARG A 191 -6.90 -11.22 5.20
C ARG A 191 -7.55 -12.62 5.20
N ALA A 192 -8.69 -12.77 5.87
CA ALA A 192 -9.42 -14.05 5.90
C ALA A 192 -9.84 -14.49 4.49
N GLY A 193 -10.11 -13.54 3.58
CA GLY A 193 -10.35 -13.76 2.16
C GLY A 193 -9.09 -14.05 1.33
N GLY A 194 -7.92 -14.23 1.96
CA GLY A 194 -6.67 -14.62 1.30
C GLY A 194 -5.87 -13.44 0.71
N ARG A 195 -6.20 -12.19 1.06
CA ARG A 195 -5.39 -11.02 0.64
C ARG A 195 -4.09 -10.97 1.43
N THR A 196 -3.00 -10.65 0.76
CA THR A 196 -1.71 -10.38 1.39
C THR A 196 -1.70 -8.94 1.89
N LEU A 197 -1.35 -8.73 3.17
CA LEU A 197 -1.31 -7.41 3.78
C LEU A 197 0.12 -7.09 4.24
N ILE A 198 0.63 -5.91 3.86
CA ILE A 198 1.92 -5.41 4.33
C ILE A 198 1.69 -4.03 4.94
N LEU A 199 1.95 -3.90 6.23
CA LEU A 199 1.62 -2.72 7.01
C LEU A 199 2.89 -2.10 7.58
N ALA A 200 3.06 -0.78 7.48
CA ALA A 200 3.91 -0.05 8.42
C ALA A 200 2.98 0.50 9.50
N THR A 201 3.14 0.07 10.75
CA THR A 201 2.27 0.52 11.85
C THR A 201 2.92 0.32 13.21
N HIS A 202 2.54 1.19 14.16
CA HIS A 202 2.86 1.09 15.58
C HIS A 202 1.68 0.55 16.41
N ASP A 203 0.57 0.19 15.79
CA ASP A 203 -0.66 -0.24 16.45
C ASP A 203 -0.61 -1.74 16.78
N ASP A 204 -0.39 -2.06 18.08
CA ASP A 204 -0.36 -3.44 18.55
C ASP A 204 -1.68 -4.16 18.39
N SER A 205 -2.80 -3.45 18.57
CA SER A 205 -4.13 -4.03 18.45
C SER A 205 -4.45 -4.44 17.03
N LEU A 206 -4.04 -3.64 16.04
CA LEU A 206 -4.17 -3.99 14.64
C LEU A 206 -3.32 -5.20 14.29
N CYS A 207 -2.04 -5.21 14.72
CA CYS A 207 -1.16 -6.36 14.47
C CYS A 207 -1.71 -7.65 15.06
N ALA A 208 -2.27 -7.60 16.28
CA ALA A 208 -2.87 -8.76 16.94
C ALA A 208 -4.16 -9.21 16.21
N ALA A 209 -5.03 -8.28 15.82
CA ALA A 209 -6.27 -8.59 15.10
C ALA A 209 -5.99 -9.25 13.73
N LEU A 210 -4.90 -8.83 13.07
CA LEU A 210 -4.46 -9.38 11.79
C LEU A 210 -3.52 -10.58 11.95
N GLU A 211 -3.18 -11.04 13.16
CA GLU A 211 -2.16 -12.08 13.42
C GLU A 211 -0.91 -11.85 12.56
N ALA A 212 -0.45 -10.60 12.52
CA ALA A 212 0.62 -10.19 11.64
C ALA A 212 1.98 -10.72 12.12
N ARG A 213 2.78 -11.22 11.18
CA ARG A 213 4.20 -11.44 11.43
C ARG A 213 4.89 -10.08 11.57
N ILE A 214 5.59 -9.88 12.68
CA ILE A 214 6.29 -8.62 12.96
C ILE A 214 7.71 -8.70 12.37
N LEU A 215 8.07 -7.69 11.58
CA LEU A 215 9.43 -7.46 11.11
C LEU A 215 9.92 -6.13 11.67
N ILE A 216 10.99 -6.17 12.46
CA ILE A 216 11.60 -4.97 13.03
C ILE A 216 12.68 -4.49 12.05
N LEU A 217 12.53 -3.27 11.55
CA LEU A 217 13.55 -2.58 10.77
C LEU A 217 14.39 -1.70 11.72
N SER A 218 15.70 -1.82 11.60
CA SER A 218 16.66 -0.93 12.26
C SER A 218 17.33 -0.05 11.20
N ALA A 219 17.58 1.21 11.55
CA ALA A 219 18.41 2.04 10.69
C ALA A 219 19.78 1.40 10.54
N PRO A 220 20.35 1.36 9.32
CA PRO A 220 21.71 0.86 9.13
C PRO A 220 22.69 1.71 9.95
N GLU A 221 23.61 1.05 10.65
CA GLU A 221 24.67 1.77 11.36
C GLU A 221 25.57 2.51 10.35
N PRO A 222 25.97 3.75 10.65
CA PRO A 222 26.95 4.44 9.83
C PRO A 222 28.24 3.61 9.78
N GLU A 223 28.86 3.52 8.60
CA GLU A 223 30.16 2.89 8.49
C GLU A 223 31.15 3.68 9.37
N GLU A 224 31.79 3.00 10.32
CA GLU A 224 32.92 3.57 11.03
C GLU A 224 34.02 3.89 10.00
N SER A 225 34.36 5.15 9.88
CA SER A 225 35.33 5.72 8.95
C SER A 225 36.76 5.40 9.36
#